data_6c942f24f4b6a5fe2999d6e994543dc6
#
_entry.id   6c942f24f4b6a5fe2999d6e994543dc6
#
_cell.length_a   1.000
_cell.length_b   1.000
_cell.length_c   1.000
_cell.angle_alpha   90.00
_cell.angle_beta   90.00
_cell.angle_gamma   90.00
#
_symmetry.space_group_name_H-M   'P 1'
#
loop_
_entity.id
_entity.type
_entity.pdbx_description
1 polymer ?
#
loop_
_entity_poly.entity_id
_entity_poly.type
_entity_poly.pdbx_seq_one_letter_code
_entity_poly.pdbx_strand_id
1 'polypeptide(L)'
;LVGSEMCIRDSDLVTYTLRITKNEKIFLPEYQRQVTDDIIETAKSIYIDAWDANNVRVTTKDDWRARRELQLRAARECNRLLALIGIAKSSFHLKNKRVKFWTGKVLKVRGMIRSWNESDSKRYSQIAE
;
A
#
# COMPACT_ATOMS: atom_id res chain seq x y z
N LEU A 1 -7.87 2.34 16.55
CA LEU A 1 -6.54 1.85 16.76
C LEU A 1 -5.78 1.83 15.43
N VAL A 2 -4.45 1.65 15.50
CA VAL A 2 -3.60 1.77 14.32
C VAL A 2 -4.06 0.86 13.17
N GLY A 3 -4.39 -0.39 13.48
CA GLY A 3 -4.87 -1.34 12.47
C GLY A 3 -6.16 -0.92 11.78
N SER A 4 -7.10 -0.34 12.53
CA SER A 4 -8.37 0.13 11.98
C SER A 4 -8.18 1.33 11.09
N GLU A 5 -7.35 2.30 11.50
CA GLU A 5 -7.02 3.46 10.67
C GLU A 5 -6.29 3.03 9.41
N MET A 6 -5.40 2.04 9.52
CA MET A 6 -4.68 1.49 8.38
C MET A 6 -5.64 0.92 7.35
N CYS A 7 -6.63 0.13 7.76
CA CYS A 7 -7.62 -0.44 6.85
C CYS A 7 -8.41 0.64 6.11
N ILE A 8 -8.79 1.73 6.81
CA ILE A 8 -9.51 2.85 6.21
C ILE A 8 -8.64 3.54 5.17
N ARG A 9 -7.37 3.83 5.50
CA ARG A 9 -6.43 4.52 4.59
C ARG A 9 -6.07 3.68 3.39
N ASP A 10 -5.81 2.36 3.60
CA ASP A 10 -5.50 1.44 2.51
C ASP A 10 -6.68 1.31 1.56
N SER A 11 -7.90 1.20 2.11
CA SER A 11 -9.12 1.13 1.32
C SER A 11 -9.33 2.40 0.50
N ASP A 12 -9.06 3.58 1.10
CA ASP A 12 -9.14 4.86 0.40
C ASP A 12 -8.13 4.92 -0.75
N LEU A 13 -6.90 4.44 -0.53
CA LEU A 13 -5.90 4.38 -1.57
C LEU A 13 -6.33 3.49 -2.73
N VAL A 14 -6.84 2.28 -2.45
CA VAL A 14 -7.32 1.37 -3.48
C VAL A 14 -8.48 1.99 -4.25
N THR A 15 -9.45 2.56 -3.54
CA THR A 15 -10.61 3.19 -4.16
C THR A 15 -10.21 4.34 -5.08
N TYR A 16 -9.31 5.20 -4.63
CA TYR A 16 -8.81 6.30 -5.46
C TYR A 16 -8.09 5.77 -6.69
N THR A 17 -7.22 4.77 -6.51
CA THR A 17 -6.48 4.16 -7.62
C THR A 17 -7.41 3.58 -8.67
N LEU A 18 -8.44 2.85 -8.25
CA LEU A 18 -9.43 2.29 -9.18
C LEU A 18 -10.19 3.39 -9.92
N ARG A 19 -10.52 4.47 -9.22
CA ARG A 19 -11.26 5.59 -9.83
C ARG A 19 -10.43 6.29 -10.90
N ILE A 20 -9.17 6.62 -10.61
CA ILE A 20 -8.32 7.33 -11.55
C ILE A 20 -7.94 6.47 -12.74
N THR A 21 -7.65 5.18 -12.53
CA THR A 21 -7.24 4.28 -13.60
C THR A 21 -8.39 3.91 -14.54
N LYS A 22 -9.62 4.02 -14.07
CA LYS A 22 -10.80 3.78 -14.88
C LYS A 22 -11.06 4.88 -15.90
N ASN A 23 -10.49 6.05 -15.71
CA ASN A 23 -10.65 7.17 -16.63
C ASN A 23 -9.81 6.94 -17.88
N GLU A 24 -10.45 6.49 -18.97
CA GLU A 24 -9.79 6.14 -20.22
C GLU A 24 -9.18 7.32 -20.95
N LYS A 25 -9.59 8.54 -20.63
CA LYS A 25 -8.98 9.75 -21.19
C LYS A 25 -7.60 10.00 -20.60
N ILE A 26 -7.35 9.48 -19.40
CA ILE A 26 -6.08 9.64 -18.69
C ILE A 26 -5.25 8.37 -18.81
N PHE A 27 -5.86 7.23 -18.50
CA PHE A 27 -5.23 5.91 -18.57
C PHE A 27 -5.70 5.21 -19.83
N LEU A 28 -4.90 5.35 -20.89
CA LEU A 28 -5.23 4.84 -22.22
C LEU A 28 -5.37 3.31 -22.18
N PRO A 29 -6.47 2.77 -22.75
CA PRO A 29 -6.70 1.32 -22.75
C PRO A 29 -5.57 0.52 -23.37
N GLU A 30 -4.86 1.08 -24.35
CA GLU A 30 -3.76 0.41 -25.05
C GLU A 30 -2.59 0.05 -24.13
N TYR A 31 -2.44 0.73 -22.99
CA TYR A 31 -1.39 0.45 -22.01
C TYR A 31 -1.91 -0.29 -20.78
N GLN A 32 -3.12 -0.86 -20.89
CA GLN A 32 -3.80 -1.50 -19.76
C GLN A 32 -2.94 -2.56 -19.09
N ARG A 33 -2.34 -3.46 -19.87
CA ARG A 33 -1.55 -4.57 -19.32
C ARG A 33 -0.19 -4.14 -18.81
N GLN A 34 0.44 -3.18 -19.47
CA GLN A 34 1.81 -2.80 -19.18
C GLN A 34 1.95 -1.89 -17.97
N VAL A 35 0.92 -1.08 -17.69
CA VAL A 35 1.02 -0.07 -16.63
C VAL A 35 -0.17 -0.13 -15.68
N THR A 36 -1.38 -0.02 -16.23
CA THR A 36 -2.59 0.13 -15.42
C THR A 36 -2.85 -1.08 -14.51
N ASP A 37 -2.73 -2.28 -15.05
CA ASP A 37 -2.96 -3.49 -14.26
C ASP A 37 -1.95 -3.64 -13.12
N ASP A 38 -0.69 -3.32 -13.38
CA ASP A 38 0.36 -3.35 -12.34
C ASP A 38 0.06 -2.39 -11.20
N ILE A 39 -0.41 -1.18 -11.54
CA ILE A 39 -0.78 -0.18 -10.55
C ILE A 39 -1.93 -0.67 -9.69
N ILE A 40 -2.97 -1.20 -10.32
CA ILE A 40 -4.15 -1.71 -9.62
C ILE A 40 -3.77 -2.88 -8.72
N GLU A 41 -3.02 -3.84 -9.23
CA GLU A 41 -2.58 -5.00 -8.46
C GLU A 41 -1.73 -4.60 -7.26
N THR A 42 -0.80 -3.69 -7.48
CA THR A 42 0.08 -3.22 -6.39
C THR A 42 -0.72 -2.52 -5.29
N ALA A 43 -1.66 -1.66 -5.66
CA ALA A 43 -2.52 -0.99 -4.69
C ALA A 43 -3.34 -2.00 -3.88
N LYS A 44 -3.89 -3.01 -4.55
CA LYS A 44 -4.64 -4.08 -3.88
C LYS A 44 -3.76 -4.89 -2.94
N SER A 45 -2.53 -5.20 -3.35
CA SER A 45 -1.58 -5.97 -2.54
C SER A 45 -1.23 -5.26 -1.24
N ILE A 46 -1.08 -3.94 -1.29
CA ILE A 46 -0.84 -3.15 -0.07
C ILE A 46 -1.97 -3.37 0.92
N TYR A 47 -3.21 -3.25 0.45
CA TYR A 47 -4.39 -3.44 1.28
C TYR A 47 -4.47 -4.87 1.84
N ILE A 48 -4.29 -5.88 0.97
CA ILE A 48 -4.40 -7.28 1.35
C ILE A 48 -3.31 -7.67 2.36
N ASP A 49 -2.07 -7.25 2.14
CA ASP A 49 -0.98 -7.56 3.07
C ASP A 49 -1.18 -6.91 4.43
N ALA A 50 -1.66 -5.66 4.45
CA ALA A 50 -1.99 -4.99 5.71
C ALA A 50 -3.16 -5.68 6.42
N TRP A 51 -4.18 -6.10 5.67
CA TRP A 51 -5.31 -6.86 6.18
C TRP A 51 -4.84 -8.17 6.79
N ASP A 52 -4.02 -8.93 6.07
CA ASP A 52 -3.50 -10.21 6.53
C ASP A 52 -2.63 -10.03 7.78
N ALA A 53 -1.77 -9.01 7.80
CA ALA A 53 -0.96 -8.69 8.98
C ALA A 53 -1.84 -8.42 10.20
N ASN A 54 -2.91 -7.66 10.02
CA ASN A 54 -3.82 -7.31 11.12
C ASN A 54 -4.57 -8.54 11.65
N ASN A 55 -4.70 -9.57 10.84
CA ASN A 55 -5.38 -10.81 11.24
C ASN A 55 -4.45 -11.87 11.83
N VAL A 56 -3.15 -11.62 11.85
CA VAL A 56 -2.21 -12.52 12.54
C VAL A 56 -2.30 -12.27 14.03
N ARG A 57 -2.79 -13.28 14.76
CA ARG A 57 -2.85 -13.22 16.21
C ARG A 57 -1.49 -13.62 16.76
N VAL A 58 -0.80 -12.69 17.40
CA VAL A 58 0.56 -12.92 17.88
C VAL A 58 0.55 -13.53 19.27
N THR A 59 0.95 -14.80 19.36
CA THR A 59 1.12 -15.52 20.62
C THR A 59 2.53 -16.10 20.74
N THR A 60 3.22 -16.27 19.62
CA THR A 60 4.58 -16.82 19.56
C THR A 60 5.49 -15.90 18.77
N LYS A 61 6.79 -16.17 18.85
CA LYS A 61 7.79 -15.45 18.05
C LYS A 61 7.59 -15.65 16.55
N ASP A 62 7.18 -16.84 16.15
CA ASP A 62 6.90 -17.14 14.75
C ASP A 62 5.69 -16.36 14.25
N ASP A 63 4.66 -16.19 15.08
CA ASP A 63 3.51 -15.36 14.74
C ASP A 63 3.94 -13.92 14.49
N TRP A 64 4.82 -13.40 15.35
CA TRP A 64 5.32 -12.04 15.18
C TRP A 64 6.13 -11.89 13.89
N ARG A 65 6.96 -12.87 13.55
CA ARG A 65 7.70 -12.85 12.29
C ARG A 65 6.76 -12.81 11.09
N ALA A 66 5.70 -13.61 11.11
CA ALA A 66 4.71 -13.65 10.04
C ALA A 66 4.02 -12.29 9.88
N ARG A 67 3.57 -11.70 10.98
CA ARG A 67 2.93 -10.38 10.97
C ARG A 67 3.88 -9.31 10.48
N ARG A 68 5.11 -9.31 11.00
CA ARG A 68 6.15 -8.35 10.63
C ARG A 68 6.47 -8.42 9.14
N GLU A 69 6.61 -9.62 8.59
CA GLU A 69 6.92 -9.79 7.17
C GLU A 69 5.82 -9.21 6.30
N LEU A 70 4.56 -9.39 6.66
CA LEU A 70 3.44 -8.82 5.93
C LEU A 70 3.45 -7.29 6.00
N GLN A 71 3.75 -6.70 7.16
CA GLN A 71 3.88 -5.25 7.30
C GLN A 71 5.01 -4.70 6.44
N LEU A 72 6.17 -5.32 6.47
CA LEU A 72 7.32 -4.88 5.69
C LEU A 72 7.08 -5.03 4.19
N ARG A 73 6.40 -6.09 3.78
CA ARG A 73 6.03 -6.28 2.38
C ARG A 73 5.06 -5.21 1.91
N ALA A 74 4.06 -4.88 2.71
CA ALA A 74 3.14 -3.79 2.39
C ALA A 74 3.87 -2.45 2.22
N ALA A 75 4.84 -2.17 3.07
CA ALA A 75 5.65 -0.95 2.95
C ALA A 75 6.48 -0.94 1.66
N ARG A 76 7.08 -2.09 1.30
CA ARG A 76 7.82 -2.21 0.03
C ARG A 76 6.90 -1.99 -1.16
N GLU A 77 5.68 -2.49 -1.10
CA GLU A 77 4.72 -2.32 -2.18
C GLU A 77 4.25 -0.86 -2.32
N CYS A 78 4.25 -0.10 -1.23
CA CYS A 78 4.03 1.36 -1.32
C CYS A 78 5.14 2.01 -2.16
N ASN A 79 6.40 1.62 -1.95
CA ASN A 79 7.51 2.12 -2.75
C ASN A 79 7.37 1.70 -4.22
N ARG A 80 6.94 0.48 -4.47
CA ARG A 80 6.68 -0.02 -5.82
C ARG A 80 5.58 0.81 -6.49
N LEU A 81 4.51 1.12 -5.76
CA LEU A 81 3.41 1.92 -6.29
C LEU A 81 3.87 3.33 -6.64
N LEU A 82 4.71 3.94 -5.81
CA LEU A 82 5.28 5.26 -6.11
C LEU A 82 6.06 5.24 -7.43
N ALA A 83 6.85 4.18 -7.65
CA ALA A 83 7.60 4.03 -8.91
C ALA A 83 6.66 3.86 -10.10
N LEU A 84 5.60 3.07 -9.96
CA LEU A 84 4.61 2.86 -11.02
C LEU A 84 3.85 4.14 -11.35
N ILE A 85 3.51 4.94 -10.35
CA ILE A 85 2.88 6.25 -10.56
C ILE A 85 3.82 7.18 -11.32
N GLY A 86 5.13 7.12 -11.03
CA GLY A 86 6.14 7.85 -11.79
C GLY A 86 6.16 7.47 -13.26
N ILE A 87 6.07 6.18 -13.56
CA ILE A 87 5.95 5.68 -14.93
C ILE A 87 4.68 6.21 -15.58
N ALA A 88 3.56 6.13 -14.87
CA ALA A 88 2.27 6.61 -15.38
C ALA A 88 2.30 8.12 -15.65
N LYS A 89 2.96 8.89 -14.79
CA LYS A 89 3.10 10.33 -14.98
C LYS A 89 3.74 10.65 -16.34
N SER A 90 4.81 9.94 -16.67
CA SER A 90 5.50 10.15 -17.95
C SER A 90 4.70 9.62 -19.13
N SER A 91 4.11 8.43 -18.98
CA SER A 91 3.44 7.73 -20.09
C SER A 91 2.09 8.34 -20.45
N PHE A 92 1.35 8.85 -19.46
CA PHE A 92 0.00 9.38 -19.64
C PHE A 92 -0.08 10.89 -19.48
N HIS A 93 1.06 11.56 -19.30
CA HIS A 93 1.12 13.02 -19.10
C HIS A 93 0.20 13.51 -17.99
N LEU A 94 0.25 12.83 -16.84
CA LEU A 94 -0.57 13.20 -15.70
C LEU A 94 -0.18 14.59 -15.17
N LYS A 95 -1.19 15.37 -14.78
CA LYS A 95 -0.95 16.70 -14.20
C LYS A 95 -0.24 16.56 -12.85
N ASN A 96 0.70 17.46 -12.57
CA ASN A 96 1.45 17.45 -11.32
C ASN A 96 0.57 17.45 -10.07
N LYS A 97 -0.51 18.22 -10.09
CA LYS A 97 -1.45 18.28 -8.98
C LYS A 97 -2.07 16.92 -8.68
N ARG A 98 -2.45 16.17 -9.72
CA ARG A 98 -3.03 14.84 -9.58
C ARG A 98 -2.01 13.83 -9.03
N VAL A 99 -0.81 13.86 -9.57
CA VAL A 99 0.29 13.00 -9.11
C VAL A 99 0.61 13.28 -7.65
N LYS A 100 0.70 14.55 -7.28
CA LYS A 100 0.98 14.97 -5.91
C LYS A 100 -0.10 14.47 -4.94
N PHE A 101 -1.36 14.56 -5.33
CA PHE A 101 -2.48 14.10 -4.51
C PHE A 101 -2.42 12.58 -4.32
N TRP A 102 -2.20 11.85 -5.41
CA TRP A 102 -2.13 10.40 -5.40
C TRP A 102 -0.92 9.90 -4.59
N THR A 103 0.27 10.41 -4.88
CA THR A 103 1.49 10.03 -4.14
C THR A 103 1.40 10.40 -2.66
N GLY A 104 0.71 11.49 -2.33
CA GLY A 104 0.44 11.87 -0.95
C GLY A 104 -0.33 10.79 -0.19
N LYS A 105 -1.31 10.17 -0.86
CA LYS A 105 -2.07 9.05 -0.27
C LYS A 105 -1.17 7.84 -0.02
N VAL A 106 -0.31 7.51 -0.96
CA VAL A 106 0.62 6.38 -0.84
C VAL A 106 1.61 6.62 0.31
N LEU A 107 2.17 7.82 0.38
CA LEU A 107 3.11 8.18 1.45
C LEU A 107 2.46 8.12 2.82
N LYS A 108 1.20 8.53 2.92
CA LYS A 108 0.46 8.46 4.17
C LYS A 108 0.26 7.01 4.63
N VAL A 109 -0.13 6.14 3.73
CA VAL A 109 -0.27 4.71 4.02
C VAL A 109 1.07 4.10 4.43
N ARG A 110 2.14 4.39 3.69
CA ARG A 110 3.48 3.90 4.02
C ARG A 110 3.91 4.33 5.42
N GLY A 111 3.70 5.61 5.75
CA GLY A 111 4.02 6.14 7.08
C GLY A 111 3.27 5.42 8.19
N MET A 112 1.98 5.15 7.96
CA MET A 112 1.16 4.44 8.95
C MET A 112 1.62 2.98 9.12
N ILE A 113 1.98 2.31 8.04
CA ILE A 113 2.50 0.94 8.09
C ILE A 113 3.82 0.91 8.89
N ARG A 114 4.72 1.83 8.64
CA ARG A 114 6.00 1.92 9.35
C ARG A 114 5.80 2.20 10.84
N SER A 115 4.91 3.11 11.18
CA SER A 115 4.59 3.43 12.58
C SER A 115 3.96 2.23 13.27
N TRP A 116 3.09 1.51 12.59
CA TRP A 116 2.47 0.29 13.09
C TRP A 116 3.52 -0.78 13.37
N ASN A 117 4.42 -1.01 12.42
CA ASN A 117 5.50 -1.96 12.57
C ASN A 117 6.41 -1.60 13.76
N GLU A 118 6.74 -0.32 13.90
CA GLU A 118 7.55 0.16 15.03
C GLU A 118 6.85 -0.07 16.37
N SER A 119 5.57 0.24 16.45
CA SER A 119 4.76 0.02 17.65
C SER A 119 4.68 -1.46 18.01
N ASP A 120 4.42 -2.31 17.02
CA ASP A 120 4.37 -3.76 17.22
C ASP A 120 5.74 -4.33 17.60
N SER A 121 6.82 -3.80 17.03
CA SER A 121 8.17 -4.24 17.37
C SER A 121 8.46 -4.03 18.86
N LYS A 122 7.99 -2.92 19.41
CA LYS A 122 8.11 -2.66 20.87
C LYS A 122 7.22 -3.58 21.66
N ARG A 123 5.98 -3.77 21.21
CA ARG A 123 4.98 -4.62 21.91
C ARG A 123 5.44 -6.07 22.01
N TYR A 124 6.01 -6.60 20.93
CA TYR A 124 6.35 -8.01 20.83
C TYR A 124 7.83 -8.32 21.03
N SER A 125 8.63 -7.34 21.46
CA SER A 125 10.07 -7.52 21.66
C SER A 125 10.42 -8.55 22.73
N GLN A 126 9.51 -8.83 23.64
CA GLN A 126 9.76 -9.71 24.79
C GLN A 126 9.03 -11.05 24.71
N ILE A 127 8.53 -11.39 23.53
CA ILE A 127 7.85 -12.67 23.37
C ILE A 127 8.88 -13.81 23.43
N ALA A 128 8.63 -14.78 24.31
CA ALA A 128 9.43 -15.98 24.41
C ALA A 128 9.22 -16.89 23.20
N GLU A 129 10.23 -17.64 22.87
CA GLU A 129 10.15 -18.65 21.81
C GLU A 129 9.30 -19.83 22.21
#